data_cdac619b1153cfd5e98c76f7eb300938
#
_entry.id   cdac619b1153cfd5e98c76f7eb300938
#
_cell.length_a   1.000
_cell.length_b   1.000
_cell.length_c   1.000
_cell.angle_alpha   90.00
_cell.angle_beta   90.00
_cell.angle_gamma   90.00
#
_symmetry.space_group_name_H-M   'P 1'
#
loop_
_entity.id
_entity.type
_entity.pdbx_description
1 polymer ?
#
loop_
_entity_poly.entity_id
_entity_poly.type
_entity_poly.pdbx_seq_one_letter_code
_entity_poly.pdbx_strand_id
1 'polypeptide(L)'
;GLLFSGGQLSDQVLLTNYAQSLAEVPLLITFDGEWGLAMRLKGTPRFPRNRVLGCIQDNELLYEYGKEVARQCKEIGVQINFAPVADVDVNPRNPVINTRSFGGDPRNVAQKVVAYARGLEDGGVLSVCKHFPGHGDTEVDSHKALPVLNFDRARLDSIELFPFKEAVKAGLGGHLEVPELGKNPASISSHIIYNLLCRELGFQGLVFTDALEMKGISQNENICAQALIAGNDLLLAPRNLKRELDGVLNAVKSGKLSEELIT
;
A
#
# COMPACT_ATOMS: atom_id res chain seq x y z
N GLY A 1 -13.12 7.74 -3.05
CA GLY A 1 -11.94 7.80 -3.90
C GLY A 1 -11.99 6.82 -5.06
N LEU A 2 -11.02 6.90 -5.95
CA LEU A 2 -10.89 6.03 -7.11
C LEU A 2 -9.46 5.51 -7.23
N LEU A 3 -9.33 4.22 -7.54
CA LEU A 3 -8.07 3.58 -7.92
C LEU A 3 -8.10 3.25 -9.42
N PHE A 4 -7.15 3.77 -10.17
CA PHE A 4 -7.00 3.44 -11.59
C PHE A 4 -5.99 2.30 -11.76
N SER A 5 -6.42 1.22 -12.40
CA SER A 5 -5.63 -0.02 -12.54
C SER A 5 -4.92 -0.15 -13.89
N GLY A 6 -5.14 0.78 -14.83
CA GLY A 6 -4.44 0.80 -16.12
C GLY A 6 -5.25 1.39 -17.26
N GLY A 7 -4.62 1.65 -18.40
CA GLY A 7 -5.25 2.20 -19.59
C GLY A 7 -4.34 3.11 -20.41
N GLN A 8 -4.94 4.03 -21.17
CA GLN A 8 -4.24 5.10 -21.85
C GLN A 8 -4.13 6.32 -20.95
N LEU A 9 -3.07 7.10 -21.08
CA LEU A 9 -2.88 8.34 -20.31
C LEU A 9 -4.06 9.32 -20.52
N SER A 10 -4.50 9.49 -21.77
CA SER A 10 -5.65 10.35 -22.11
C SER A 10 -6.93 9.94 -21.39
N ASP A 11 -7.20 8.64 -21.33
CA ASP A 11 -8.42 8.11 -20.70
C ASP A 11 -8.40 8.33 -19.18
N GLN A 12 -7.23 8.15 -18.56
CA GLN A 12 -7.05 8.45 -17.14
C GLN A 12 -7.40 9.90 -16.82
N VAL A 13 -6.87 10.87 -17.60
CA VAL A 13 -7.11 12.30 -17.38
C VAL A 13 -8.59 12.63 -17.56
N LEU A 14 -9.21 12.13 -18.63
CA LEU A 14 -10.64 12.35 -18.90
C LEU A 14 -11.52 11.79 -17.79
N LEU A 15 -11.28 10.55 -17.37
CA LEU A 15 -12.06 9.88 -16.32
C LEU A 15 -11.86 10.55 -14.96
N THR A 16 -10.63 10.99 -14.62
CA THR A 16 -10.36 11.75 -13.39
C THR A 16 -11.17 13.04 -13.37
N ASN A 17 -11.10 13.84 -14.44
CA ASN A 17 -11.81 15.11 -14.52
C ASN A 17 -13.35 14.90 -14.49
N TYR A 18 -13.85 13.89 -15.20
CA TYR A 18 -15.26 13.55 -15.20
C TYR A 18 -15.75 13.14 -13.81
N ALA A 19 -15.04 12.25 -13.13
CA ALA A 19 -15.39 11.79 -11.78
C ALA A 19 -15.36 12.96 -10.77
N GLN A 20 -14.36 13.82 -10.84
CA GLN A 20 -14.25 15.00 -9.98
C GLN A 20 -15.39 16.00 -10.24
N SER A 21 -15.85 16.14 -11.50
CA SER A 21 -16.97 17.05 -11.84
C SER A 21 -18.33 16.58 -11.29
N LEU A 22 -18.47 15.29 -10.99
CA LEU A 22 -19.69 14.71 -10.41
C LEU A 22 -19.67 14.65 -8.87
N ALA A 23 -18.50 14.78 -8.27
CA ALA A 23 -18.32 14.59 -6.84
C ALA A 23 -18.66 15.86 -6.05
N GLU A 24 -19.54 15.76 -5.06
CA GLU A 24 -19.82 16.85 -4.11
C GLU A 24 -18.62 17.10 -3.17
N VAL A 25 -17.91 16.04 -2.81
CA VAL A 25 -16.66 16.09 -2.03
C VAL A 25 -15.53 15.61 -2.95
N PRO A 26 -14.41 16.36 -3.07
CA PRO A 26 -13.30 15.98 -3.93
C PRO A 26 -12.85 14.55 -3.67
N LEU A 27 -12.70 13.77 -4.74
CA LEU A 27 -12.29 12.36 -4.64
C LEU A 27 -10.77 12.25 -4.46
N LEU A 28 -10.34 11.38 -3.57
CA LEU A 28 -8.96 10.93 -3.54
C LEU A 28 -8.71 10.01 -4.75
N ILE A 29 -7.80 10.40 -5.61
CA ILE A 29 -7.37 9.59 -6.76
C ILE A 29 -6.08 8.89 -6.36
N THR A 30 -6.11 7.57 -6.43
CA THR A 30 -5.00 6.71 -6.05
C THR A 30 -4.46 5.96 -7.26
N PHE A 31 -3.19 5.59 -7.20
CA PHE A 31 -2.50 4.94 -8.29
C PHE A 31 -1.48 3.92 -7.79
N ASP A 32 -1.28 2.86 -8.56
CA ASP A 32 -0.30 1.81 -8.25
C ASP A 32 0.88 1.94 -9.22
N GLY A 33 1.77 2.87 -8.92
CA GLY A 33 2.92 3.24 -9.75
C GLY A 33 4.26 2.98 -9.09
N GLU A 34 4.56 1.70 -8.76
CA GLU A 34 5.78 1.31 -8.04
C GLU A 34 7.07 1.75 -8.73
N TRP A 35 7.10 1.76 -10.06
CA TRP A 35 8.20 2.29 -10.89
C TRP A 35 7.70 3.36 -11.87
N GLY A 36 6.78 4.22 -11.40
CA GLY A 36 6.21 5.32 -12.18
C GLY A 36 4.95 4.94 -12.96
N LEU A 37 4.40 5.90 -13.69
CA LEU A 37 3.11 5.75 -14.36
C LEU A 37 3.09 4.64 -15.41
N ALA A 38 4.23 4.35 -16.05
CA ALA A 38 4.33 3.31 -17.09
C ALA A 38 4.08 1.88 -16.58
N MET A 39 4.01 1.68 -15.26
CA MET A 39 3.53 0.42 -14.69
C MET A 39 2.10 0.12 -15.14
N ARG A 40 1.25 1.14 -15.26
CA ARG A 40 -0.18 1.02 -15.54
C ARG A 40 -0.63 1.76 -16.80
N LEU A 41 -0.02 2.89 -17.14
CA LEU A 41 -0.46 3.77 -18.22
C LEU A 41 0.45 3.69 -19.44
N LYS A 42 -0.15 3.47 -20.60
CA LYS A 42 0.54 3.53 -21.88
C LYS A 42 0.81 5.00 -22.26
N GLY A 43 1.92 5.23 -22.97
CA GLY A 43 2.29 6.57 -23.42
C GLY A 43 3.01 7.43 -22.38
N THR A 44 3.40 6.86 -21.26
CA THR A 44 4.17 7.53 -20.19
C THR A 44 5.64 7.11 -20.18
N PRO A 45 6.56 7.93 -19.60
CA PRO A 45 7.96 7.58 -19.47
C PRO A 45 8.14 6.26 -18.70
N ARG A 46 9.06 5.42 -19.19
CA ARG A 46 9.37 4.13 -18.55
C ARG A 46 10.63 4.23 -17.72
N PHE A 47 10.50 3.88 -16.45
CA PHE A 47 11.61 3.70 -15.53
C PHE A 47 11.96 2.22 -15.33
N PRO A 48 13.19 1.91 -14.90
CA PRO A 48 13.56 0.56 -14.50
C PRO A 48 12.69 0.07 -13.32
N ARG A 49 12.57 -1.25 -13.18
CA ARG A 49 11.94 -1.85 -11.99
C ARG A 49 12.81 -1.63 -10.74
N ASN A 50 12.20 -1.70 -9.58
CA ASN A 50 12.82 -1.42 -8.28
C ASN A 50 14.09 -2.24 -8.03
N ARG A 51 14.19 -3.49 -8.53
CA ARG A 51 15.42 -4.30 -8.42
C ARG A 51 16.62 -3.60 -9.06
N VAL A 52 16.45 -2.95 -10.19
CA VAL A 52 17.52 -2.19 -10.86
C VAL A 52 17.81 -0.90 -10.10
N LEU A 53 16.76 -0.20 -9.66
CA LEU A 53 16.89 1.01 -8.84
C LEU A 53 17.59 0.72 -7.50
N GLY A 54 17.40 -0.47 -6.93
CA GLY A 54 18.08 -0.93 -5.72
C GLY A 54 19.61 -1.05 -5.86
N CYS A 55 20.14 -1.13 -7.08
CA CYS A 55 21.61 -1.15 -7.34
C CYS A 55 22.24 0.25 -7.33
N ILE A 56 21.46 1.32 -7.37
CA ILE A 56 21.96 2.70 -7.34
C ILE A 56 22.55 2.97 -5.95
N GLN A 57 23.78 3.45 -5.89
CA GLN A 57 24.45 3.73 -4.61
C GLN A 57 24.06 5.10 -4.05
N ASP A 58 23.84 6.07 -4.91
CA ASP A 58 23.45 7.42 -4.54
C ASP A 58 21.94 7.51 -4.30
N ASN A 59 21.55 7.60 -3.04
CA ASN A 59 20.13 7.70 -2.66
C ASN A 59 19.49 9.03 -3.04
N GLU A 60 20.26 10.07 -3.31
CA GLU A 60 19.73 11.34 -3.83
C GLU A 60 19.06 11.15 -5.19
N LEU A 61 19.60 10.27 -6.03
CA LEU A 61 18.96 9.91 -7.30
C LEU A 61 17.60 9.23 -7.11
N LEU A 62 17.43 8.46 -6.03
CA LEU A 62 16.13 7.85 -5.70
C LEU A 62 15.15 8.90 -5.18
N TYR A 63 15.62 9.88 -4.44
CA TYR A 63 14.81 11.02 -3.99
C TYR A 63 14.33 11.85 -5.18
N GLU A 64 15.22 12.26 -6.08
CA GLU A 64 14.85 13.00 -7.29
C GLU A 64 13.95 12.18 -8.23
N TYR A 65 14.16 10.88 -8.31
CA TYR A 65 13.25 9.97 -9.00
C TYR A 65 11.85 9.99 -8.38
N GLY A 66 11.75 9.99 -7.05
CA GLY A 66 10.48 10.11 -6.33
C GLY A 66 9.75 11.42 -6.65
N LYS A 67 10.47 12.53 -6.68
CA LYS A 67 9.91 13.84 -7.08
C LYS A 67 9.40 13.85 -8.51
N GLU A 68 10.12 13.23 -9.44
CA GLU A 68 9.68 13.13 -10.84
C GLU A 68 8.41 12.28 -10.96
N VAL A 69 8.32 11.14 -10.25
CA VAL A 69 7.09 10.33 -10.21
C VAL A 69 5.94 11.14 -9.62
N ALA A 70 6.17 11.89 -8.55
CA ALA A 70 5.16 12.76 -7.94
C ALA A 70 4.68 13.84 -8.93
N ARG A 71 5.60 14.48 -9.64
CA ARG A 71 5.27 15.47 -10.68
C ARG A 71 4.33 14.86 -11.73
N GLN A 72 4.66 13.67 -12.24
CA GLN A 72 3.81 12.96 -13.20
C GLN A 72 2.43 12.58 -12.62
N CYS A 73 2.39 12.10 -11.37
CA CYS A 73 1.14 11.79 -10.68
C CYS A 73 0.24 13.04 -10.56
N LYS A 74 0.79 14.17 -10.16
CA LYS A 74 0.05 15.42 -10.03
C LYS A 74 -0.53 15.92 -11.34
N GLU A 75 0.19 15.80 -12.45
CA GLU A 75 -0.28 16.18 -13.77
C GLU A 75 -1.54 15.42 -14.23
N ILE A 76 -1.75 14.21 -13.70
CA ILE A 76 -2.94 13.40 -14.00
C ILE A 76 -3.96 13.36 -12.85
N GLY A 77 -3.77 14.22 -11.83
CA GLY A 77 -4.70 14.36 -10.71
C GLY A 77 -4.61 13.26 -9.65
N VAL A 78 -3.50 12.54 -9.55
CA VAL A 78 -3.25 11.52 -8.53
C VAL A 78 -2.67 12.16 -7.27
N GLN A 79 -3.28 11.91 -6.11
CA GLN A 79 -2.84 12.39 -4.80
C GLN A 79 -2.08 11.34 -3.99
N ILE A 80 -2.33 10.04 -4.25
CA ILE A 80 -1.76 8.94 -3.48
C ILE A 80 -1.16 7.91 -4.44
N ASN A 81 0.10 7.57 -4.22
CA ASN A 81 0.76 6.50 -4.96
C ASN A 81 1.07 5.31 -4.04
N PHE A 82 0.57 4.12 -4.37
CA PHE A 82 0.87 2.87 -3.64
C PHE A 82 2.30 2.41 -3.94
N ALA A 83 3.25 3.21 -3.54
CA ALA A 83 4.70 3.03 -3.64
C ALA A 83 5.38 3.79 -2.47
N PRO A 84 6.54 3.35 -2.04
CA PRO A 84 7.39 2.26 -2.54
C PRO A 84 7.04 0.86 -2.01
N VAL A 85 7.55 -0.17 -2.70
CA VAL A 85 7.57 -1.54 -2.19
C VAL A 85 8.71 -1.67 -1.16
N ALA A 86 8.34 -1.95 0.09
CA ALA A 86 9.25 -2.08 1.23
C ALA A 86 9.61 -3.54 1.55
N ASP A 87 9.05 -4.48 0.80
CA ASP A 87 9.33 -5.91 0.96
C ASP A 87 10.79 -6.23 0.64
N VAL A 88 11.40 -7.07 1.49
CA VAL A 88 12.78 -7.56 1.30
C VAL A 88 12.74 -8.91 0.58
N ASP A 89 13.28 -8.99 -0.63
CA ASP A 89 13.24 -10.20 -1.46
C ASP A 89 14.34 -11.19 -1.05
N VAL A 90 14.07 -11.96 -0.01
CA VAL A 90 14.99 -12.97 0.53
C VAL A 90 14.68 -14.38 0.02
N ASN A 91 13.52 -14.61 -0.59
CA ASN A 91 13.13 -15.90 -1.12
C ASN A 91 13.06 -15.86 -2.66
N PRO A 92 14.02 -16.48 -3.38
CA PRO A 92 14.03 -16.49 -4.84
C PRO A 92 12.82 -17.22 -5.47
N ARG A 93 12.05 -17.97 -4.68
CA ARG A 93 10.83 -18.66 -5.11
C ARG A 93 9.58 -17.80 -4.93
N ASN A 94 9.71 -16.59 -4.38
CA ASN A 94 8.58 -15.68 -4.23
C ASN A 94 8.01 -15.30 -5.60
N PRO A 95 6.73 -15.63 -5.90
CA PRO A 95 6.16 -15.39 -7.22
C PRO A 95 5.66 -13.95 -7.43
N VAL A 96 5.58 -13.14 -6.36
CA VAL A 96 4.90 -11.84 -6.36
C VAL A 96 5.89 -10.68 -6.25
N ILE A 97 6.81 -10.72 -5.30
CA ILE A 97 7.69 -9.58 -5.00
C ILE A 97 8.85 -9.49 -5.99
N ASN A 98 9.76 -10.41 -5.97
CA ASN A 98 10.85 -10.55 -6.97
C ASN A 98 11.42 -9.18 -7.41
N THR A 99 11.28 -8.81 -8.70
CA THR A 99 11.80 -7.56 -9.28
C THR A 99 11.07 -6.29 -8.80
N ARG A 100 9.99 -6.42 -8.05
CA ARG A 100 9.30 -5.29 -7.41
C ARG A 100 10.04 -4.77 -6.18
N SER A 101 10.81 -5.62 -5.48
CA SER A 101 11.67 -5.21 -4.37
C SER A 101 12.93 -4.49 -4.83
N PHE A 102 13.47 -3.61 -3.98
CA PHE A 102 14.80 -2.99 -4.17
C PHE A 102 15.96 -3.95 -3.86
N GLY A 103 15.71 -5.14 -3.30
CA GLY A 103 16.74 -6.16 -3.07
C GLY A 103 16.47 -7.08 -1.89
N GLY A 104 17.48 -7.90 -1.57
CA GLY A 104 17.43 -8.86 -0.47
C GLY A 104 18.16 -8.38 0.81
N ASP A 105 18.77 -7.19 0.80
CA ASP A 105 19.36 -6.58 2.00
C ASP A 105 18.37 -5.60 2.63
N PRO A 106 17.88 -5.85 3.87
CA PRO A 106 16.90 -5.00 4.54
C PRO A 106 17.35 -3.54 4.68
N ARG A 107 18.63 -3.31 4.92
CA ARG A 107 19.19 -1.96 5.10
C ARG A 107 19.20 -1.19 3.77
N ASN A 108 19.62 -1.83 2.70
CA ASN A 108 19.56 -1.22 1.37
C ASN A 108 18.12 -0.93 0.97
N VAL A 109 17.19 -1.88 1.16
CA VAL A 109 15.77 -1.69 0.88
C VAL A 109 15.22 -0.50 1.67
N ALA A 110 15.51 -0.41 2.97
CA ALA A 110 15.06 0.70 3.81
C ALA A 110 15.55 2.06 3.30
N GLN A 111 16.83 2.18 2.93
CA GLN A 111 17.39 3.42 2.38
C GLN A 111 16.69 3.85 1.08
N LYS A 112 16.44 2.89 0.17
CA LYS A 112 15.75 3.17 -1.10
C LYS A 112 14.29 3.56 -0.86
N VAL A 113 13.60 2.86 0.02
CA VAL A 113 12.21 3.14 0.43
C VAL A 113 12.10 4.56 0.98
N VAL A 114 12.95 4.93 1.94
CA VAL A 114 12.91 6.26 2.55
C VAL A 114 13.22 7.36 1.53
N ALA A 115 14.24 7.18 0.68
CA ALA A 115 14.59 8.17 -0.32
C ALA A 115 13.46 8.38 -1.34
N TYR A 116 12.93 7.29 -1.91
CA TYR A 116 11.85 7.36 -2.89
C TYR A 116 10.56 7.94 -2.30
N ALA A 117 10.15 7.48 -1.11
CA ALA A 117 8.94 7.97 -0.47
C ALA A 117 9.04 9.46 -0.10
N ARG A 118 10.18 9.94 0.43
CA ARG A 118 10.40 11.37 0.68
C ARG A 118 10.30 12.18 -0.61
N GLY A 119 10.86 11.69 -1.70
CA GLY A 119 10.72 12.35 -3.00
C GLY A 119 9.26 12.46 -3.46
N LEU A 120 8.44 11.41 -3.26
CA LEU A 120 7.00 11.45 -3.54
C LEU A 120 6.30 12.52 -2.69
N GLU A 121 6.54 12.53 -1.38
CA GLU A 121 5.85 13.42 -0.43
C GLU A 121 6.29 14.88 -0.57
N ASP A 122 7.57 15.15 -0.72
CA ASP A 122 8.08 16.49 -1.03
C ASP A 122 7.60 16.99 -2.41
N GLY A 123 7.33 16.08 -3.34
CA GLY A 123 6.66 16.32 -4.61
C GLY A 123 5.15 16.57 -4.49
N GLY A 124 4.55 16.37 -3.31
CA GLY A 124 3.13 16.60 -3.01
C GLY A 124 2.22 15.41 -3.35
N VAL A 125 2.73 14.19 -3.35
CA VAL A 125 1.97 12.93 -3.51
C VAL A 125 2.23 12.05 -2.31
N LEU A 126 1.18 11.64 -1.60
CA LEU A 126 1.31 10.74 -0.46
C LEU A 126 1.92 9.41 -0.90
N SER A 127 3.00 9.00 -0.25
CA SER A 127 3.61 7.69 -0.42
C SER A 127 2.89 6.63 0.41
N VAL A 128 2.86 5.39 -0.07
CA VAL A 128 2.28 4.27 0.68
C VAL A 128 3.24 3.09 0.63
N CYS A 129 3.98 2.88 1.72
CA CYS A 129 4.91 1.77 1.84
C CYS A 129 4.17 0.43 1.94
N LYS A 130 4.59 -0.56 1.15
CA LYS A 130 3.89 -1.85 1.05
C LYS A 130 4.86 -3.03 0.89
N HIS A 131 4.46 -4.24 1.31
CA HIS A 131 3.19 -4.69 1.89
C HIS A 131 3.42 -5.07 3.35
N PHE A 132 2.94 -4.26 4.26
CA PHE A 132 3.14 -4.49 5.70
C PHE A 132 2.42 -5.77 6.16
N PRO A 133 2.99 -6.61 7.03
CA PRO A 133 4.31 -6.49 7.70
C PRO A 133 5.50 -7.07 6.93
N GLY A 134 5.36 -7.43 5.65
CA GLY A 134 6.39 -7.93 4.76
C GLY A 134 5.93 -9.15 3.95
N HIS A 135 6.09 -9.12 2.62
CA HIS A 135 5.65 -10.16 1.68
C HIS A 135 6.83 -10.83 0.95
N GLY A 136 8.07 -10.46 1.29
CA GLY A 136 9.26 -10.84 0.52
C GLY A 136 9.70 -12.31 0.66
N ASP A 137 9.29 -13.01 1.72
CA ASP A 137 9.66 -14.42 1.99
C ASP A 137 8.48 -15.40 1.89
N THR A 138 7.46 -15.07 1.13
CA THR A 138 6.31 -15.96 0.92
C THR A 138 6.44 -16.75 -0.38
N GLU A 139 6.02 -18.02 -0.39
CA GLU A 139 5.98 -18.86 -1.60
C GLU A 139 4.59 -18.88 -2.24
N VAL A 140 3.61 -18.25 -1.61
CA VAL A 140 2.22 -18.23 -2.02
C VAL A 140 1.88 -16.87 -2.63
N ASP A 141 1.24 -16.92 -3.80
CA ASP A 141 0.67 -15.73 -4.43
C ASP A 141 -0.56 -15.26 -3.64
N SER A 142 -0.50 -14.09 -3.04
CA SER A 142 -1.58 -13.50 -2.23
C SER A 142 -2.90 -13.30 -3.00
N HIS A 143 -2.83 -13.22 -4.33
CA HIS A 143 -4.04 -13.20 -5.18
C HIS A 143 -4.76 -14.56 -5.27
N LYS A 144 -4.07 -15.66 -4.93
CA LYS A 144 -4.60 -17.02 -5.03
C LYS A 144 -4.95 -17.64 -3.70
N ALA A 145 -4.13 -17.41 -2.69
CA ALA A 145 -4.31 -17.89 -1.33
C ALA A 145 -3.62 -16.93 -0.34
N LEU A 146 -3.95 -17.05 0.93
CA LEU A 146 -3.38 -16.21 1.97
C LEU A 146 -1.98 -16.70 2.37
N PRO A 147 -0.91 -15.91 2.15
CA PRO A 147 0.44 -16.28 2.58
C PRO A 147 0.58 -16.12 4.11
N VAL A 148 1.19 -17.09 4.76
CA VAL A 148 1.41 -17.09 6.22
C VAL A 148 2.88 -16.90 6.52
N LEU A 149 3.22 -15.93 7.38
CA LEU A 149 4.56 -15.73 7.91
C LEU A 149 4.70 -16.47 9.24
N ASN A 150 5.44 -17.57 9.23
CA ASN A 150 5.72 -18.40 10.41
C ASN A 150 7.12 -18.11 10.97
N PHE A 151 7.44 -16.83 11.21
CA PHE A 151 8.74 -16.41 11.72
C PHE A 151 8.63 -16.00 13.18
N ASP A 152 9.75 -16.18 13.91
CA ASP A 152 9.88 -15.58 15.23
C ASP A 152 10.03 -14.06 15.14
N ARG A 153 9.85 -13.40 16.26
CA ARG A 153 9.88 -11.94 16.33
C ARG A 153 11.25 -11.37 15.94
N ALA A 154 12.35 -12.02 16.31
CA ALA A 154 13.70 -11.54 16.01
C ALA A 154 13.96 -11.52 14.49
N ARG A 155 13.50 -12.56 13.80
CA ARG A 155 13.54 -12.62 12.33
C ARG A 155 12.70 -11.52 11.70
N LEU A 156 11.44 -11.36 12.09
CA LEU A 156 10.57 -10.31 11.55
C LEU A 156 11.18 -8.92 11.77
N ASP A 157 11.72 -8.65 12.94
CA ASP A 157 12.33 -7.36 13.29
C ASP A 157 13.58 -7.04 12.47
N SER A 158 14.36 -8.05 12.14
CA SER A 158 15.64 -7.88 11.45
C SER A 158 15.53 -7.80 9.95
N ILE A 159 14.47 -8.33 9.36
CA ILE A 159 14.30 -8.43 7.90
C ILE A 159 12.99 -7.77 7.47
N GLU A 160 11.85 -8.41 7.72
CA GLU A 160 10.57 -8.00 7.15
C GLU A 160 10.13 -6.63 7.64
N LEU A 161 10.18 -6.38 8.94
CA LEU A 161 9.76 -5.11 9.55
C LEU A 161 10.81 -3.99 9.45
N PHE A 162 12.07 -4.32 9.14
CA PHE A 162 13.15 -3.34 9.20
C PHE A 162 12.90 -2.14 8.27
N PRO A 163 12.54 -2.30 6.97
CA PRO A 163 12.26 -1.16 6.10
C PRO A 163 11.07 -0.33 6.57
N PHE A 164 10.02 -0.96 7.11
CA PHE A 164 8.85 -0.26 7.63
C PHE A 164 9.18 0.56 8.89
N LYS A 165 10.01 0.03 9.79
CA LYS A 165 10.49 0.79 10.95
C LYS A 165 11.25 2.06 10.54
N GLU A 166 12.11 1.96 9.54
CA GLU A 166 12.85 3.11 9.02
C GLU A 166 11.92 4.11 8.29
N ALA A 167 10.89 3.61 7.59
CA ALA A 167 9.86 4.44 6.98
C ALA A 167 9.05 5.22 8.05
N VAL A 168 8.61 4.57 9.13
CA VAL A 168 7.92 5.21 10.25
C VAL A 168 8.80 6.27 10.93
N LYS A 169 10.08 5.94 11.22
CA LYS A 169 11.04 6.90 11.78
C LYS A 169 11.27 8.11 10.87
N ALA A 170 11.18 7.92 9.56
CA ALA A 170 11.29 8.98 8.58
C ALA A 170 10.03 9.87 8.49
N GLY A 171 8.94 9.49 9.17
CA GLY A 171 7.67 10.24 9.18
C GLY A 171 6.84 10.08 7.91
N LEU A 172 6.99 8.97 7.15
CA LEU A 172 6.26 8.73 5.92
C LEU A 172 4.78 8.46 6.16
N GLY A 173 3.92 8.96 5.26
CA GLY A 173 2.50 9.15 5.53
C GLY A 173 1.57 7.98 5.32
N GLY A 174 1.96 6.91 4.61
CA GLY A 174 1.04 5.79 4.32
C GLY A 174 1.66 4.41 4.43
N HIS A 175 0.86 3.42 4.85
CA HIS A 175 1.20 1.99 4.83
C HIS A 175 0.03 1.16 4.30
N LEU A 176 0.33 0.19 3.44
CA LEU A 176 -0.64 -0.75 2.87
C LEU A 176 -0.33 -2.17 3.34
N GLU A 177 -1.35 -2.88 3.77
CA GLU A 177 -1.24 -4.17 4.44
C GLU A 177 -1.63 -5.34 3.54
N VAL A 178 -0.75 -6.31 3.48
CA VAL A 178 -0.98 -7.69 3.01
C VAL A 178 -0.06 -8.55 3.88
N PRO A 179 0.07 -9.60 3.99
CA PRO A 179 -0.14 -10.93 4.35
C PRO A 179 -0.45 -11.19 5.82
N GLU A 180 -0.61 -12.45 6.10
CA GLU A 180 -1.01 -12.99 7.40
C GLU A 180 0.18 -13.17 8.36
N LEU A 181 0.07 -12.57 9.56
CA LEU A 181 0.81 -13.01 10.74
C LEU A 181 -0.18 -13.75 11.65
N GLY A 182 -0.30 -15.07 11.46
CA GLY A 182 -1.21 -15.90 12.26
C GLY A 182 -2.42 -16.41 11.49
N LYS A 183 -3.62 -16.38 12.11
CA LYS A 183 -4.83 -17.03 11.57
C LYS A 183 -5.73 -16.13 10.71
N ASN A 184 -5.53 -14.81 10.77
CA ASN A 184 -6.36 -13.83 10.07
C ASN A 184 -5.51 -12.98 9.13
N PRO A 185 -6.09 -12.51 7.99
CA PRO A 185 -5.45 -11.53 7.14
C PRO A 185 -5.03 -10.27 7.92
N ALA A 186 -3.88 -9.69 7.58
CA ALA A 186 -3.39 -8.49 8.25
C ALA A 186 -4.42 -7.37 8.19
N SER A 187 -5.09 -7.18 7.05
CA SER A 187 -6.11 -6.15 6.81
C SER A 187 -7.33 -6.21 7.74
N ILE A 188 -7.58 -7.32 8.43
CA ILE A 188 -8.65 -7.45 9.43
C ILE A 188 -8.13 -7.81 10.82
N SER A 189 -6.85 -7.62 11.06
CA SER A 189 -6.18 -7.96 12.32
C SER A 189 -5.79 -6.71 13.10
N SER A 190 -6.56 -6.35 14.12
CA SER A 190 -6.21 -5.26 15.04
C SER A 190 -4.88 -5.51 15.76
N HIS A 191 -4.44 -6.77 15.89
CA HIS A 191 -3.12 -7.08 16.41
C HIS A 191 -2.00 -6.58 15.50
N ILE A 192 -2.16 -6.72 14.19
CA ILE A 192 -1.17 -6.25 13.21
C ILE A 192 -1.23 -4.73 13.07
N ILE A 193 -2.42 -4.18 12.87
CA ILE A 193 -2.63 -2.76 12.60
C ILE A 193 -2.41 -1.94 13.88
N TYR A 194 -3.27 -2.13 14.85
CA TYR A 194 -3.26 -1.29 16.04
C TYR A 194 -2.08 -1.59 16.97
N ASN A 195 -1.82 -2.88 17.31
CA ASN A 195 -0.76 -3.18 18.27
C ASN A 195 0.63 -3.10 17.64
N LEU A 196 0.87 -3.74 16.49
CA LEU A 196 2.20 -3.77 15.89
C LEU A 196 2.51 -2.45 15.16
N LEU A 197 1.71 -2.04 14.16
CA LEU A 197 2.02 -0.87 13.35
C LEU A 197 1.86 0.45 14.14
N CYS A 198 0.67 0.69 14.73
CA CYS A 198 0.40 2.00 15.35
C CYS A 198 1.05 2.13 16.72
N ARG A 199 0.88 1.17 17.66
CA ARG A 199 1.39 1.31 19.02
C ARG A 199 2.87 1.00 19.14
N GLU A 200 3.33 -0.11 18.58
CA GLU A 200 4.70 -0.58 18.80
C GLU A 200 5.68 0.13 17.87
N LEU A 201 5.38 0.25 16.57
CA LEU A 201 6.22 0.97 15.61
C LEU A 201 6.00 2.48 15.65
N GLY A 202 4.92 2.96 16.27
CA GLY A 202 4.61 4.38 16.44
C GLY A 202 4.08 5.06 15.18
N PHE A 203 3.49 4.32 14.25
CA PHE A 203 2.92 4.88 13.03
C PHE A 203 1.67 5.72 13.33
N GLN A 204 1.57 6.91 12.75
CA GLN A 204 0.49 7.88 12.96
C GLN A 204 -0.13 8.37 11.63
N GLY A 205 0.24 7.79 10.51
CA GLY A 205 -0.30 8.15 9.20
C GLY A 205 -1.49 7.29 8.79
N LEU A 206 -1.80 7.27 7.49
CA LEU A 206 -2.96 6.55 6.95
C LEU A 206 -2.65 5.08 6.69
N VAL A 207 -3.54 4.22 7.13
CA VAL A 207 -3.48 2.77 6.92
C VAL A 207 -4.46 2.37 5.81
N PHE A 208 -3.95 1.67 4.81
CA PHE A 208 -4.71 1.20 3.65
C PHE A 208 -4.80 -0.33 3.66
N THR A 209 -5.98 -0.87 3.37
CA THR A 209 -6.05 -2.30 3.04
C THR A 209 -5.44 -2.56 1.67
N ASP A 210 -4.99 -3.77 1.40
CA ASP A 210 -4.88 -4.23 0.00
C ASP A 210 -6.27 -4.47 -0.59
N ALA A 211 -6.34 -4.87 -1.85
CA ALA A 211 -7.60 -5.10 -2.54
C ALA A 211 -8.46 -6.17 -1.82
N LEU A 212 -9.57 -5.76 -1.22
CA LEU A 212 -10.45 -6.65 -0.44
C LEU A 212 -11.19 -7.68 -1.30
N GLU A 213 -11.14 -7.54 -2.64
CA GLU A 213 -11.63 -8.55 -3.58
C GLU A 213 -10.73 -9.79 -3.73
N MET A 214 -9.51 -9.77 -3.15
CA MET A 214 -8.55 -10.87 -3.24
C MET A 214 -9.13 -12.15 -2.60
N LYS A 215 -8.90 -13.32 -3.24
CA LYS A 215 -9.52 -14.60 -2.84
C LYS A 215 -9.25 -15.01 -1.39
N GLY A 216 -8.10 -14.67 -0.85
CA GLY A 216 -7.73 -14.97 0.54
C GLY A 216 -8.57 -14.22 1.57
N ILE A 217 -9.19 -13.10 1.18
CA ILE A 217 -9.89 -12.17 2.09
C ILE A 217 -11.38 -12.12 1.78
N SER A 218 -11.77 -12.18 0.52
CA SER A 218 -13.14 -11.93 0.02
C SER A 218 -14.23 -12.90 0.50
N GLN A 219 -13.85 -13.97 1.21
CA GLN A 219 -14.80 -14.93 1.79
C GLN A 219 -15.37 -14.48 3.15
N ASN A 220 -14.78 -13.45 3.77
CA ASN A 220 -15.26 -12.95 5.04
C ASN A 220 -16.52 -12.08 4.84
N GLU A 221 -17.52 -12.30 5.67
CA GLU A 221 -18.73 -11.46 5.68
C GLU A 221 -18.42 -10.07 6.27
N ASN A 222 -18.97 -9.01 5.64
CA ASN A 222 -18.78 -7.63 6.08
C ASN A 222 -17.32 -7.25 6.24
N ILE A 223 -16.49 -7.61 5.25
CA ILE A 223 -15.04 -7.43 5.29
C ILE A 223 -14.64 -5.95 5.51
N CYS A 224 -15.37 -5.00 4.92
CA CYS A 224 -15.12 -3.59 5.09
C CYS A 224 -15.33 -3.13 6.55
N ALA A 225 -16.40 -3.60 7.21
CA ALA A 225 -16.62 -3.29 8.61
C ALA A 225 -15.52 -3.89 9.51
N GLN A 226 -15.08 -5.13 9.22
CA GLN A 226 -14.00 -5.77 9.97
C GLN A 226 -12.67 -5.01 9.80
N ALA A 227 -12.36 -4.57 8.58
CA ALA A 227 -11.14 -3.81 8.29
C ALA A 227 -11.13 -2.44 9.01
N LEU A 228 -12.26 -1.71 9.03
CA LEU A 228 -12.37 -0.46 9.80
C LEU A 228 -12.21 -0.71 11.31
N ILE A 229 -12.87 -1.74 11.86
CA ILE A 229 -12.72 -2.12 13.27
C ILE A 229 -11.26 -2.51 13.60
N ALA A 230 -10.55 -3.09 12.66
CA ALA A 230 -9.14 -3.44 12.84
C ALA A 230 -8.21 -2.23 12.88
N GLY A 231 -8.63 -1.06 12.37
CA GLY A 231 -7.90 0.19 12.41
C GLY A 231 -7.40 0.69 11.05
N ASN A 232 -7.95 0.19 9.92
CA ASN A 232 -7.66 0.79 8.63
C ASN A 232 -8.46 2.07 8.43
N ASP A 233 -7.86 3.05 7.76
CA ASP A 233 -8.48 4.33 7.39
C ASP A 233 -9.11 4.29 6.01
N LEU A 234 -8.49 3.58 5.06
CA LEU A 234 -8.92 3.52 3.66
C LEU A 234 -9.00 2.08 3.16
N LEU A 235 -10.13 1.74 2.56
CA LEU A 235 -10.46 0.40 2.09
C LEU A 235 -10.41 0.35 0.58
N LEU A 236 -9.63 -0.61 0.02
CA LEU A 236 -9.43 -0.74 -1.41
C LEU A 236 -10.28 -1.84 -2.03
N ALA A 237 -10.86 -1.55 -3.19
CA ALA A 237 -11.50 -2.50 -4.09
C ALA A 237 -12.38 -3.57 -3.41
N PRO A 238 -13.42 -3.21 -2.67
CA PRO A 238 -14.37 -4.19 -2.14
C PRO A 238 -15.15 -4.84 -3.28
N ARG A 239 -15.35 -6.15 -3.21
CA ARG A 239 -15.99 -6.94 -4.28
C ARG A 239 -17.39 -6.49 -4.65
N ASN A 240 -18.16 -6.00 -3.69
CA ASN A 240 -19.52 -5.49 -3.86
C ASN A 240 -19.69 -4.26 -2.97
N LEU A 241 -19.40 -3.09 -3.54
CA LEU A 241 -19.40 -1.83 -2.81
C LEU A 241 -20.71 -1.57 -2.04
N LYS A 242 -21.88 -1.81 -2.67
CA LYS A 242 -23.18 -1.57 -2.04
C LYS A 242 -23.38 -2.47 -0.82
N ARG A 243 -23.15 -3.77 -0.96
CA ARG A 243 -23.29 -4.73 0.16
C ARG A 243 -22.35 -4.40 1.30
N GLU A 244 -21.10 -4.06 1.00
CA GLU A 244 -20.09 -3.73 2.00
C GLU A 244 -20.43 -2.41 2.71
N LEU A 245 -20.92 -1.42 1.97
CA LEU A 245 -21.40 -0.16 2.57
C LEU A 245 -22.58 -0.42 3.53
N ASP A 246 -23.57 -1.22 3.10
CA ASP A 246 -24.68 -1.62 3.97
C ASP A 246 -24.17 -2.36 5.22
N GLY A 247 -23.13 -3.19 5.08
CA GLY A 247 -22.47 -3.88 6.19
C GLY A 247 -21.83 -2.91 7.19
N VAL A 248 -21.13 -1.88 6.71
CA VAL A 248 -20.53 -0.82 7.56
C VAL A 248 -21.63 -0.05 8.29
N LEU A 249 -22.66 0.40 7.58
CA LEU A 249 -23.80 1.11 8.18
C LEU A 249 -24.49 0.29 9.27
N ASN A 250 -24.66 -1.01 9.06
CA ASN A 250 -25.24 -1.91 10.07
C ASN A 250 -24.30 -2.08 11.27
N ALA A 251 -22.99 -2.12 11.06
CA ALA A 251 -22.02 -2.19 12.15
C ALA A 251 -22.06 -0.94 13.04
N VAL A 252 -22.19 0.24 12.43
CA VAL A 252 -22.38 1.51 13.17
C VAL A 252 -23.70 1.49 13.94
N LYS A 253 -24.83 1.20 13.29
CA LYS A 253 -26.15 1.15 13.92
C LYS A 253 -26.25 0.16 15.09
N SER A 254 -25.49 -0.93 15.02
CA SER A 254 -25.43 -1.95 16.09
C SER A 254 -24.40 -1.65 17.18
N GLY A 255 -23.65 -0.54 17.09
CA GLY A 255 -22.59 -0.17 18.02
C GLY A 255 -21.33 -1.03 17.95
N LYS A 256 -21.18 -1.87 16.91
CA LYS A 256 -19.96 -2.67 16.67
C LYS A 256 -18.82 -1.83 16.11
N LEU A 257 -19.13 -0.78 15.38
CA LEU A 257 -18.21 0.21 14.86
C LEU A 257 -18.61 1.57 15.43
N SER A 258 -17.69 2.28 16.08
CA SER A 258 -17.98 3.63 16.61
C SER A 258 -18.14 4.62 15.44
N GLU A 259 -19.10 5.51 15.54
CA GLU A 259 -19.31 6.60 14.58
C GLU A 259 -18.10 7.55 14.55
N GLU A 260 -17.42 7.73 15.69
CA GLU A 260 -16.20 8.55 15.81
C GLU A 260 -15.04 8.03 14.98
N LEU A 261 -15.04 6.74 14.61
CA LEU A 261 -13.98 6.16 13.75
C LEU A 261 -14.19 6.45 12.26
N ILE A 262 -15.35 6.97 11.87
CA ILE A 262 -15.69 7.21 10.46
C ILE A 262 -16.06 8.68 10.19
N THR A 263 -16.00 9.54 11.19
CA THR A 263 -16.18 10.99 11.11
C THR A 263 -14.86 11.72 11.29
#